data_415cae93d9c0bc0ebb27bd9320d60a96
#
_entry.id   415cae93d9c0bc0ebb27bd9320d60a96
#
_cell.length_a   1.000
_cell.length_b   1.000
_cell.length_c   1.000
_cell.angle_alpha   90.00
_cell.angle_beta   90.00
_cell.angle_gamma   90.00
#
_symmetry.space_group_name_H-M   'P 1'
#
loop_
_entity.id
_entity.type
_entity.pdbx_description
1 polymer ?
#
loop_
_entity_poly.entity_id
_entity_poly.type
_entity_poly.pdbx_seq_one_letter_code
_entity_poly.pdbx_strand_id
1 'polypeptide(L)'
;MDAPDPQSEIESIALELQLADLQIVENRIERLNNDMGRKGKVDNPFEPPLMERFLAQLEDGQPLHKLELNDDETKLSSGFSFLTLKPVIIVLNSDESGVSEDLITYASTQASEVVDLCAKVEEELGELDKEEQLEFLADLGISEPASDRMVQSAYGALGLHSFFTVGEDECRAWAVRKGALAPEAAGAIHSDLQRGFIRAETCSYDHLISAGGLAEVKKENNMRLEGKQYEVKDGDIINIRFSV
;
A
#
# COMPACT_ATOMS: atom_id res chain seq x y z
N MET A 1 -18.60 -29.13 14.11
CA MET A 1 -17.67 -28.06 13.81
C MET A 1 -17.78 -27.08 14.97
N ASP A 2 -16.70 -26.81 15.65
CA ASP A 2 -16.68 -25.78 16.68
C ASP A 2 -16.98 -24.42 16.03
N ALA A 3 -17.53 -23.48 16.80
CA ALA A 3 -17.77 -22.13 16.30
C ALA A 3 -16.42 -21.49 15.91
N PRO A 4 -16.35 -20.70 14.82
CA PRO A 4 -15.12 -20.01 14.47
C PRO A 4 -14.69 -19.08 15.59
N ASP A 5 -13.39 -19.09 15.90
CA ASP A 5 -12.75 -18.15 16.84
C ASP A 5 -11.80 -17.25 16.04
N PRO A 6 -12.31 -16.16 15.45
CA PRO A 6 -11.51 -15.31 14.57
C PRO A 6 -10.29 -14.70 15.25
N GLN A 7 -10.34 -14.41 16.55
CA GLN A 7 -9.22 -13.88 17.27
C GLN A 7 -8.08 -14.90 17.35
N SER A 8 -8.39 -16.14 17.73
CA SER A 8 -7.41 -17.24 17.78
C SER A 8 -6.84 -17.55 16.39
N GLU A 9 -7.65 -17.44 15.34
CA GLU A 9 -7.19 -17.64 13.96
C GLU A 9 -6.20 -16.54 13.52
N ILE A 10 -6.47 -15.27 13.83
CA ILE A 10 -5.56 -14.15 13.56
C ILE A 10 -4.24 -14.35 14.30
N GLU A 11 -4.28 -14.70 15.60
CA GLU A 11 -3.10 -14.97 16.41
C GLU A 11 -2.26 -16.13 15.84
N SER A 12 -2.92 -17.21 15.43
CA SER A 12 -2.24 -18.39 14.87
C SER A 12 -1.52 -18.05 13.56
N ILE A 13 -2.18 -17.34 12.65
CA ILE A 13 -1.56 -16.92 11.39
C ILE A 13 -0.39 -15.97 11.65
N ALA A 14 -0.56 -14.98 12.54
CA ALA A 14 0.51 -14.06 12.88
C ALA A 14 1.75 -14.78 13.45
N LEU A 15 1.54 -15.77 14.31
CA LEU A 15 2.60 -16.60 14.86
C LEU A 15 3.32 -17.42 13.79
N GLU A 16 2.58 -18.03 12.87
CA GLU A 16 3.19 -18.81 11.78
C GLU A 16 4.05 -17.94 10.86
N LEU A 17 3.60 -16.72 10.53
CA LEU A 17 4.39 -15.77 9.75
C LEU A 17 5.67 -15.36 10.48
N GLN A 18 5.60 -15.12 11.80
CA GLN A 18 6.76 -14.79 12.62
C GLN A 18 7.75 -15.95 12.71
N LEU A 19 7.27 -17.18 12.90
CA LEU A 19 8.12 -18.37 12.94
C LEU A 19 8.82 -18.63 11.61
N ALA A 20 8.15 -18.38 10.50
CA ALA A 20 8.75 -18.49 9.16
C ALA A 20 9.91 -17.49 8.99
N ASP A 21 9.71 -16.24 9.38
CA ASP A 21 10.75 -15.21 9.31
C ASP A 21 11.89 -15.48 10.30
N LEU A 22 11.56 -15.92 11.51
CA LEU A 22 12.55 -16.32 12.53
C LEU A 22 13.52 -17.36 11.97
N GLN A 23 13.00 -18.40 11.33
CA GLN A 23 13.83 -19.45 10.71
C GLN A 23 14.76 -18.88 9.62
N ILE A 24 14.30 -17.89 8.83
CA ILE A 24 15.13 -17.23 7.80
C ILE A 24 16.27 -16.45 8.48
N VAL A 25 15.96 -15.70 9.56
CA VAL A 25 16.92 -14.87 10.29
C VAL A 25 17.98 -15.76 10.98
N GLU A 26 17.57 -16.80 11.70
CA GLU A 26 18.50 -17.74 12.36
C GLU A 26 19.46 -18.41 11.37
N ASN A 27 18.92 -18.94 10.27
CA ASN A 27 19.74 -19.53 9.21
C ASN A 27 20.72 -18.53 8.59
N ARG A 28 20.32 -17.25 8.48
CA ARG A 28 21.22 -16.22 7.95
C ARG A 28 22.32 -15.86 8.94
N ILE A 29 22.01 -15.70 10.21
CA ILE A 29 22.99 -15.47 11.28
C ILE A 29 24.03 -16.59 11.32
N GLU A 30 23.58 -17.83 11.25
CA GLU A 30 24.50 -18.99 11.23
C GLU A 30 25.47 -18.91 10.03
N ARG A 31 24.98 -18.58 8.83
CA ARG A 31 25.81 -18.42 7.64
C ARG A 31 26.83 -17.26 7.79
N LEU A 32 26.40 -16.13 8.34
CA LEU A 32 27.27 -14.98 8.59
C LEU A 32 28.38 -15.31 9.59
N ASN A 33 28.06 -16.05 10.66
CA ASN A 33 29.03 -16.53 11.64
C ASN A 33 30.03 -17.52 11.02
N ASN A 34 29.57 -18.43 10.17
CA ASN A 34 30.42 -19.36 9.44
C ASN A 34 31.36 -18.65 8.45
N ASP A 35 30.87 -17.63 7.76
CA ASP A 35 31.69 -16.81 6.85
C ASP A 35 32.74 -16.00 7.64
N MET A 36 32.35 -15.40 8.76
CA MET A 36 33.28 -14.72 9.64
C MET A 36 34.38 -15.67 10.13
N GLY A 37 34.01 -16.89 10.55
CA GLY A 37 34.98 -17.90 11.00
C GLY A 37 35.94 -18.39 9.90
N ARG A 38 35.48 -18.49 8.65
CA ARG A 38 36.28 -18.98 7.52
C ARG A 38 37.09 -17.90 6.83
N LYS A 39 36.47 -16.74 6.57
CA LYS A 39 37.05 -15.64 5.76
C LYS A 39 37.60 -14.50 6.62
N GLY A 40 37.32 -14.47 7.93
CA GLY A 40 37.64 -13.37 8.84
C GLY A 40 36.85 -12.09 8.58
N LYS A 41 35.85 -12.13 7.68
CA LYS A 41 35.00 -11.00 7.33
C LYS A 41 33.66 -11.48 6.76
N VAL A 42 32.65 -10.63 6.83
CA VAL A 42 31.39 -10.74 6.10
C VAL A 42 31.40 -9.81 4.88
N ASP A 43 30.62 -10.11 3.86
CA ASP A 43 30.57 -9.32 2.63
C ASP A 43 29.96 -7.93 2.88
N ASN A 44 28.92 -7.85 3.73
CA ASN A 44 28.33 -6.58 4.15
C ASN A 44 28.38 -6.45 5.68
N PRO A 45 29.14 -5.50 6.24
CA PRO A 45 29.28 -5.33 7.69
C PRO A 45 28.02 -4.82 8.40
N PHE A 46 27.05 -4.26 7.66
CA PHE A 46 25.78 -3.78 8.20
C PHE A 46 24.71 -4.87 8.36
N GLU A 47 24.95 -6.02 7.73
CA GLU A 47 23.99 -7.12 7.74
C GLU A 47 23.90 -7.86 9.09
N PRO A 48 24.99 -8.23 9.76
CA PRO A 48 24.92 -8.92 11.03
C PRO A 48 24.13 -8.15 12.11
N PRO A 49 24.36 -6.85 12.37
CA PRO A 49 23.60 -6.12 13.37
C PRO A 49 22.13 -5.96 12.99
N LEU A 50 21.80 -5.91 11.70
CA LEU A 50 20.40 -5.88 11.24
C LEU A 50 19.71 -7.21 11.53
N MET A 51 20.37 -8.34 11.22
CA MET A 51 19.83 -9.67 11.51
C MET A 51 19.64 -9.92 13.02
N GLU A 52 20.55 -9.43 13.85
CA GLU A 52 20.40 -9.51 15.32
C GLU A 52 19.21 -8.69 15.82
N ARG A 53 18.95 -7.49 15.24
CA ARG A 53 17.75 -6.71 15.56
C ARG A 53 16.48 -7.42 15.12
N PHE A 54 16.50 -8.07 13.96
CA PHE A 54 15.36 -8.85 13.47
C PHE A 54 15.11 -10.07 14.37
N LEU A 55 16.16 -10.77 14.78
CA LEU A 55 16.06 -11.89 15.71
C LEU A 55 15.39 -11.46 17.01
N ALA A 56 15.90 -10.43 17.65
CA ALA A 56 15.37 -9.93 18.92
C ALA A 56 13.88 -9.49 18.79
N GLN A 57 13.50 -8.83 17.69
CA GLN A 57 12.13 -8.41 17.44
C GLN A 57 11.17 -9.60 17.31
N LEU A 58 11.59 -10.64 16.56
CA LEU A 58 10.77 -11.83 16.35
C LEU A 58 10.69 -12.71 17.59
N GLU A 59 11.77 -12.85 18.37
CA GLU A 59 11.78 -13.55 19.66
C GLU A 59 10.87 -12.88 20.69
N ASP A 60 10.73 -11.54 20.63
CA ASP A 60 9.78 -10.78 21.46
C ASP A 60 8.32 -10.88 20.95
N GLY A 61 8.07 -11.72 19.94
CA GLY A 61 6.74 -11.92 19.37
C GLY A 61 6.23 -10.71 18.58
N GLN A 62 7.12 -9.82 18.10
CA GLN A 62 6.72 -8.64 17.35
C GLN A 62 7.09 -8.77 15.87
N PRO A 63 6.18 -8.35 14.94
CA PRO A 63 6.46 -8.39 13.52
C PRO A 63 7.51 -7.35 13.12
N LEU A 64 8.28 -7.65 12.06
CA LEU A 64 9.38 -6.81 11.60
C LEU A 64 8.96 -5.43 11.09
N HIS A 65 7.73 -5.29 10.57
CA HIS A 65 7.24 -3.99 10.07
C HIS A 65 7.11 -2.91 11.16
N LYS A 66 7.12 -3.29 12.44
CA LYS A 66 7.14 -2.33 13.57
C LYS A 66 8.53 -1.74 13.82
N LEU A 67 9.58 -2.27 13.18
CA LEU A 67 10.93 -1.69 13.24
C LEU A 67 11.07 -0.53 12.26
N GLU A 68 11.63 0.57 12.74
CA GLU A 68 12.07 1.64 11.85
C GLU A 68 13.35 1.21 11.14
N LEU A 69 13.29 1.11 9.81
CA LEU A 69 14.41 0.78 8.94
C LEU A 69 14.78 2.00 8.11
N ASN A 70 16.08 2.26 8.00
CA ASN A 70 16.58 3.24 7.06
C ASN A 70 16.61 2.67 5.61
N ASP A 71 16.91 3.52 4.61
CA ASP A 71 16.90 3.12 3.20
C ASP A 71 17.88 1.99 2.87
N ASP A 72 19.05 1.95 3.52
CA ASP A 72 20.05 0.91 3.30
C ASP A 72 19.63 -0.42 3.95
N GLU A 73 19.04 -0.39 5.13
CA GLU A 73 18.47 -1.55 5.81
C GLU A 73 17.27 -2.10 5.03
N THR A 74 16.41 -1.23 4.50
CA THR A 74 15.28 -1.61 3.64
C THR A 74 15.76 -2.30 2.37
N LYS A 75 16.79 -1.77 1.70
CA LYS A 75 17.40 -2.42 0.53
C LYS A 75 18.02 -3.76 0.88
N LEU A 76 18.72 -3.83 2.02
CA LEU A 76 19.38 -5.06 2.45
C LEU A 76 18.36 -6.15 2.80
N SER A 77 17.25 -5.81 3.45
CA SER A 77 16.19 -6.74 3.82
C SER A 77 15.35 -7.21 2.63
N SER A 78 15.28 -6.45 1.53
CA SER A 78 14.42 -6.75 0.37
C SER A 78 14.72 -8.09 -0.29
N GLY A 79 15.96 -8.56 -0.21
CA GLY A 79 16.41 -9.85 -0.76
C GLY A 79 15.91 -11.09 0.00
N PHE A 80 15.41 -10.94 1.21
CA PHE A 80 14.97 -12.05 2.07
C PHE A 80 13.48 -12.37 1.96
N SER A 81 12.69 -11.45 1.40
CA SER A 81 11.23 -11.62 1.25
C SER A 81 10.49 -11.88 2.57
N PHE A 82 10.95 -11.31 3.68
CA PHE A 82 10.31 -11.46 4.99
C PHE A 82 8.80 -11.18 4.92
N LEU A 83 8.02 -12.06 5.53
CA LEU A 83 6.56 -11.98 5.52
C LEU A 83 6.06 -10.88 6.45
N THR A 84 6.65 -10.79 7.65
CA THR A 84 6.25 -9.82 8.67
C THR A 84 6.78 -8.40 8.43
N LEU A 85 7.62 -8.17 7.40
CA LEU A 85 7.95 -6.83 6.90
C LEU A 85 6.86 -6.25 6.00
N LYS A 86 5.98 -7.10 5.45
CA LYS A 86 4.92 -6.65 4.56
C LYS A 86 3.75 -6.10 5.37
N PRO A 87 3.07 -5.07 4.88
CA PRO A 87 1.81 -4.65 5.48
C PRO A 87 0.77 -5.78 5.37
N VAL A 88 -0.03 -5.94 6.40
CA VAL A 88 -1.08 -6.96 6.48
C VAL A 88 -2.44 -6.28 6.39
N ILE A 89 -3.32 -6.82 5.57
CA ILE A 89 -4.74 -6.47 5.54
C ILE A 89 -5.51 -7.66 6.09
N ILE A 90 -6.28 -7.46 7.14
CA ILE A 90 -7.18 -8.48 7.67
C ILE A 90 -8.57 -8.28 7.08
N VAL A 91 -9.09 -9.33 6.46
CA VAL A 91 -10.46 -9.35 5.93
C VAL A 91 -11.33 -10.18 6.87
N LEU A 92 -12.32 -9.53 7.47
CA LEU A 92 -13.28 -10.16 8.36
C LEU A 92 -14.56 -10.46 7.56
N ASN A 93 -14.70 -11.70 7.11
CA ASN A 93 -15.90 -12.13 6.39
C ASN A 93 -16.96 -12.61 7.38
N SER A 94 -18.11 -11.94 7.39
CA SER A 94 -19.24 -12.25 8.24
C SER A 94 -20.51 -12.55 7.42
N ASP A 95 -21.58 -12.85 8.11
CA ASP A 95 -22.92 -12.82 7.54
C ASP A 95 -23.49 -11.37 7.56
N GLU A 96 -24.77 -11.25 7.19
CA GLU A 96 -25.48 -9.95 7.14
C GLU A 96 -25.59 -9.25 8.50
N SER A 97 -25.32 -9.94 9.63
CA SER A 97 -25.31 -9.33 10.97
C SER A 97 -24.05 -8.50 11.25
N GLY A 98 -23.03 -8.63 10.39
CA GLY A 98 -21.78 -7.89 10.49
C GLY A 98 -20.81 -8.44 11.52
N VAL A 99 -19.73 -7.72 11.74
CA VAL A 99 -18.64 -8.03 12.66
C VAL A 99 -18.77 -7.19 13.92
N SER A 100 -18.46 -7.77 15.09
CA SER A 100 -18.46 -7.01 16.35
C SER A 100 -17.36 -5.94 16.37
N GLU A 101 -17.65 -4.78 16.97
CA GLU A 101 -16.67 -3.69 17.14
C GLU A 101 -15.42 -4.13 17.90
N ASP A 102 -15.55 -5.04 18.87
CA ASP A 102 -14.43 -5.58 19.65
C ASP A 102 -13.48 -6.36 18.74
N LEU A 103 -13.98 -7.17 17.80
CA LEU A 103 -13.15 -7.92 16.87
C LEU A 103 -12.47 -7.00 15.84
N ILE A 104 -13.18 -5.99 15.33
CA ILE A 104 -12.61 -4.97 14.44
C ILE A 104 -11.47 -4.23 15.14
N THR A 105 -11.71 -3.80 16.39
CA THR A 105 -10.70 -3.12 17.22
C THR A 105 -9.49 -4.01 17.45
N TYR A 106 -9.68 -5.27 17.80
CA TYR A 106 -8.60 -6.23 17.97
C TYR A 106 -7.82 -6.42 16.67
N ALA A 107 -8.48 -6.71 15.56
CA ALA A 107 -7.84 -6.90 14.25
C ALA A 107 -7.02 -5.67 13.84
N SER A 108 -7.49 -4.46 14.14
CA SER A 108 -6.78 -3.20 13.86
C SER A 108 -5.47 -3.05 14.65
N THR A 109 -5.29 -3.78 15.74
CA THR A 109 -3.99 -3.83 16.45
C THR A 109 -2.97 -4.78 15.79
N GLN A 110 -3.45 -5.68 14.92
CA GLN A 110 -2.64 -6.74 14.29
C GLN A 110 -2.37 -6.49 12.81
N ALA A 111 -3.06 -5.55 12.19
CA ALA A 111 -2.98 -5.27 10.76
C ALA A 111 -2.74 -3.79 10.47
N SER A 112 -2.25 -3.51 9.27
CA SER A 112 -2.16 -2.15 8.73
C SER A 112 -3.55 -1.61 8.38
N GLU A 113 -4.42 -2.49 7.89
CA GLU A 113 -5.79 -2.17 7.48
C GLU A 113 -6.72 -3.34 7.80
N VAL A 114 -7.98 -3.06 8.10
CA VAL A 114 -9.02 -4.07 8.33
C VAL A 114 -10.21 -3.77 7.42
N VAL A 115 -10.68 -4.78 6.72
CA VAL A 115 -11.88 -4.70 5.87
C VAL A 115 -12.88 -5.73 6.38
N ASP A 116 -14.02 -5.28 6.85
CA ASP A 116 -15.16 -6.13 7.14
C ASP A 116 -16.06 -6.24 5.91
N LEU A 117 -16.58 -7.41 5.62
CA LEU A 117 -17.46 -7.65 4.48
C LEU A 117 -18.38 -8.87 4.71
N CYS A 118 -19.44 -8.92 3.93
CA CYS A 118 -20.24 -10.12 3.72
C CYS A 118 -20.04 -10.61 2.28
N ALA A 119 -19.26 -11.67 2.09
CA ALA A 119 -18.94 -12.17 0.76
C ALA A 119 -20.18 -12.56 -0.05
N LYS A 120 -21.28 -12.99 0.62
CA LYS A 120 -22.55 -13.30 -0.03
C LYS A 120 -23.21 -12.06 -0.61
N VAL A 121 -23.19 -10.94 0.11
CA VAL A 121 -23.70 -9.65 -0.38
C VAL A 121 -22.87 -9.15 -1.56
N GLU A 122 -21.54 -9.30 -1.51
CA GLU A 122 -20.65 -8.93 -2.61
C GLU A 122 -20.88 -9.80 -3.86
N GLU A 123 -21.18 -11.09 -3.69
CA GLU A 123 -21.54 -11.97 -4.80
C GLU A 123 -22.86 -11.53 -5.46
N GLU A 124 -23.88 -11.22 -4.67
CA GLU A 124 -25.17 -10.71 -5.16
C GLU A 124 -25.01 -9.36 -5.87
N LEU A 125 -24.19 -8.43 -5.33
CA LEU A 125 -23.86 -7.16 -5.96
C LEU A 125 -23.18 -7.35 -7.33
N GLY A 126 -22.34 -8.36 -7.47
CA GLY A 126 -21.63 -8.66 -8.72
C GLY A 126 -22.54 -9.09 -9.87
N GLU A 127 -23.75 -9.54 -9.59
CA GLU A 127 -24.76 -9.95 -10.58
C GLU A 127 -25.66 -8.79 -11.05
N LEU A 128 -25.64 -7.64 -10.33
CA LEU A 128 -26.51 -6.50 -10.59
C LEU A 128 -25.83 -5.49 -11.54
N ASP A 129 -26.66 -4.72 -12.28
CA ASP A 129 -26.14 -3.56 -12.98
C ASP A 129 -25.84 -2.38 -12.03
N LYS A 130 -25.20 -1.32 -12.55
CA LYS A 130 -24.75 -0.22 -11.68
C LYS A 130 -25.87 0.56 -10.98
N GLU A 131 -27.04 0.65 -11.59
CA GLU A 131 -28.19 1.35 -11.00
C GLU A 131 -28.79 0.49 -9.87
N GLU A 132 -28.96 -0.79 -10.14
CA GLU A 132 -29.43 -1.79 -9.15
C GLU A 132 -28.44 -1.95 -7.98
N GLN A 133 -27.12 -1.92 -8.24
CA GLN A 133 -26.10 -1.94 -7.18
C GLN A 133 -26.26 -0.78 -6.21
N LEU A 134 -26.47 0.44 -6.72
CA LEU A 134 -26.64 1.63 -5.88
C LEU A 134 -27.90 1.54 -4.99
N GLU A 135 -29.01 1.04 -5.53
CA GLU A 135 -30.24 0.84 -4.76
C GLU A 135 -30.03 -0.24 -3.68
N PHE A 136 -29.42 -1.35 -4.04
CA PHE A 136 -29.16 -2.47 -3.11
C PHE A 136 -28.23 -2.07 -1.97
N LEU A 137 -27.14 -1.35 -2.26
CA LEU A 137 -26.23 -0.81 -1.24
C LEU A 137 -26.94 0.17 -0.31
N ALA A 138 -27.80 1.05 -0.85
CA ALA A 138 -28.56 2.01 -0.07
C ALA A 138 -29.54 1.31 0.88
N ASP A 139 -30.22 0.25 0.44
CA ASP A 139 -31.14 -0.55 1.24
C ASP A 139 -30.43 -1.26 2.42
N LEU A 140 -29.17 -1.67 2.22
CA LEU A 140 -28.32 -2.27 3.24
C LEU A 140 -27.61 -1.24 4.13
N GLY A 141 -27.69 0.06 3.80
CA GLY A 141 -26.97 1.12 4.50
C GLY A 141 -25.44 1.09 4.26
N ILE A 142 -25.00 0.46 3.19
CA ILE A 142 -23.59 0.35 2.78
C ILE A 142 -23.29 1.48 1.78
N SER A 143 -22.20 2.22 2.00
CA SER A 143 -21.84 3.37 1.17
C SER A 143 -21.14 3.00 -0.15
N GLU A 144 -20.40 1.90 -0.15
CA GLU A 144 -19.63 1.43 -1.30
C GLU A 144 -19.36 -0.08 -1.21
N PRO A 145 -19.14 -0.78 -2.34
CA PRO A 145 -18.80 -2.21 -2.36
C PRO A 145 -17.54 -2.51 -1.57
N ALA A 146 -17.43 -3.70 -0.99
CA ALA A 146 -16.23 -4.13 -0.28
C ALA A 146 -15.02 -4.28 -1.22
N SER A 147 -15.24 -4.56 -2.51
CA SER A 147 -14.19 -4.56 -3.54
C SER A 147 -13.48 -3.20 -3.63
N ASP A 148 -14.22 -2.10 -3.59
CA ASP A 148 -13.65 -0.75 -3.66
C ASP A 148 -12.91 -0.41 -2.36
N ARG A 149 -13.49 -0.73 -1.20
CA ARG A 149 -12.83 -0.59 0.12
C ARG A 149 -11.54 -1.41 0.19
N MET A 150 -11.53 -2.63 -0.36
CA MET A 150 -10.33 -3.48 -0.42
C MET A 150 -9.20 -2.83 -1.25
N VAL A 151 -9.54 -2.25 -2.41
CA VAL A 151 -8.56 -1.54 -3.24
C VAL A 151 -7.99 -0.34 -2.50
N GLN A 152 -8.85 0.48 -1.86
CA GLN A 152 -8.40 1.63 -1.06
C GLN A 152 -7.50 1.21 0.10
N SER A 153 -7.88 0.15 0.84
CA SER A 153 -7.06 -0.41 1.92
C SER A 153 -5.71 -0.92 1.43
N ALA A 154 -5.66 -1.57 0.25
CA ALA A 154 -4.41 -2.00 -0.36
C ALA A 154 -3.50 -0.83 -0.71
N TYR A 155 -4.03 0.24 -1.28
CA TYR A 155 -3.29 1.48 -1.53
C TYR A 155 -2.80 2.12 -0.23
N GLY A 156 -3.66 2.18 0.80
CA GLY A 156 -3.31 2.68 2.13
C GLY A 156 -2.15 1.90 2.76
N ALA A 157 -2.28 0.58 2.82
CA ALA A 157 -1.28 -0.32 3.37
C ALA A 157 0.08 -0.23 2.67
N LEU A 158 0.08 -0.06 1.36
CA LEU A 158 1.31 0.11 0.56
C LEU A 158 1.87 1.54 0.58
N GLY A 159 1.18 2.48 1.23
CA GLY A 159 1.56 3.89 1.22
C GLY A 159 1.52 4.51 -0.17
N LEU A 160 0.56 4.07 -1.00
CA LEU A 160 0.36 4.58 -2.35
C LEU A 160 -0.78 5.57 -2.42
N HIS A 161 -0.77 6.39 -3.46
CA HIS A 161 -1.90 7.15 -3.94
C HIS A 161 -1.86 7.28 -5.47
N SER A 162 -2.90 7.82 -6.07
CA SER A 162 -3.02 7.92 -7.51
C SER A 162 -2.99 9.38 -7.98
N PHE A 163 -2.29 9.61 -9.09
CA PHE A 163 -2.45 10.80 -9.91
C PHE A 163 -2.93 10.40 -11.32
N PHE A 164 -3.41 11.35 -12.09
CA PHE A 164 -3.98 11.10 -13.40
C PHE A 164 -3.26 11.89 -14.49
N THR A 165 -3.18 11.27 -15.66
CA THR A 165 -2.91 11.97 -16.91
C THR A 165 -4.18 12.00 -17.73
N VAL A 166 -4.47 13.17 -18.33
CA VAL A 166 -5.65 13.40 -19.16
C VAL A 166 -5.19 13.90 -20.53
N GLY A 167 -5.40 13.10 -21.54
CA GLY A 167 -5.13 13.42 -22.94
C GLY A 167 -6.43 13.41 -23.77
N GLU A 168 -6.31 13.71 -25.06
CA GLU A 168 -7.45 13.67 -25.99
C GLU A 168 -7.96 12.23 -26.20
N ASP A 169 -7.03 11.27 -26.21
CA ASP A 169 -7.33 9.86 -26.55
C ASP A 169 -7.40 8.97 -25.29
N GLU A 170 -6.77 9.35 -24.16
CA GLU A 170 -6.64 8.50 -22.99
C GLU A 170 -6.66 9.31 -21.69
N CYS A 171 -7.44 8.81 -20.70
CA CYS A 171 -7.32 9.18 -19.30
C CYS A 171 -6.76 7.98 -18.53
N ARG A 172 -5.68 8.19 -17.77
CA ARG A 172 -5.02 7.08 -17.06
C ARG A 172 -4.65 7.46 -15.64
N ALA A 173 -4.90 6.51 -14.71
CA ALA A 173 -4.43 6.58 -13.34
C ALA A 173 -3.03 5.94 -13.21
N TRP A 174 -2.19 6.56 -12.39
CA TRP A 174 -0.82 6.15 -12.11
C TRP A 174 -0.62 6.09 -10.60
N ALA A 175 -0.14 4.96 -10.10
CA ALA A 175 0.17 4.82 -8.69
C ALA A 175 1.58 5.32 -8.37
N VAL A 176 1.70 6.08 -7.28
CA VAL A 176 2.99 6.53 -6.73
C VAL A 176 2.98 6.42 -5.21
N ARG A 177 4.16 6.41 -4.59
CA ARG A 177 4.27 6.45 -3.13
C ARG A 177 3.82 7.81 -2.59
N LYS A 178 3.16 7.82 -1.45
CA LYS A 178 2.89 9.07 -0.70
C LYS A 178 4.21 9.79 -0.43
N GLY A 179 4.26 11.09 -0.70
CA GLY A 179 5.48 11.88 -0.62
C GLY A 179 6.34 11.88 -1.90
N ALA A 180 5.94 11.16 -2.96
CA ALA A 180 6.66 11.16 -4.22
C ALA A 180 6.70 12.55 -4.85
N LEU A 181 7.88 12.93 -5.38
CA LEU A 181 8.07 14.19 -6.05
C LEU A 181 7.68 14.10 -7.54
N ALA A 182 7.40 15.25 -8.15
CA ALA A 182 6.98 15.32 -9.56
C ALA A 182 7.90 14.59 -10.56
N PRO A 183 9.24 14.55 -10.42
CA PRO A 183 10.09 13.72 -11.27
C PRO A 183 9.88 12.22 -11.10
N GLU A 184 9.52 11.76 -9.89
CA GLU A 184 9.24 10.35 -9.61
C GLU A 184 7.89 9.94 -10.24
N ALA A 185 6.88 10.83 -10.15
CA ALA A 185 5.62 10.65 -10.84
C ALA A 185 5.80 10.62 -12.38
N ALA A 186 6.67 11.47 -12.93
CA ALA A 186 7.06 11.40 -14.34
C ALA A 186 7.71 10.05 -14.68
N GLY A 187 8.51 9.49 -13.77
CA GLY A 187 9.14 8.18 -13.88
C GLY A 187 8.15 7.02 -13.88
N ALA A 188 7.06 7.13 -13.12
CA ALA A 188 5.99 6.16 -13.11
C ALA A 188 5.27 6.06 -14.47
N ILE A 189 5.22 7.17 -15.24
CA ILE A 189 4.69 7.19 -16.61
C ILE A 189 5.74 6.61 -17.58
N HIS A 190 6.95 7.18 -17.59
CA HIS A 190 8.05 6.72 -18.42
C HIS A 190 9.40 7.27 -17.95
N SER A 191 10.46 6.45 -18.05
CA SER A 191 11.83 6.84 -17.62
C SER A 191 12.37 8.07 -18.35
N ASP A 192 11.98 8.30 -19.60
CA ASP A 192 12.42 9.48 -20.37
C ASP A 192 11.80 10.77 -19.84
N LEU A 193 10.54 10.71 -19.39
CA LEU A 193 9.86 11.85 -18.74
C LEU A 193 10.56 12.23 -17.43
N GLN A 194 11.02 11.25 -16.67
CA GLN A 194 11.81 11.47 -15.45
C GLN A 194 13.15 12.15 -15.76
N ARG A 195 13.90 11.60 -16.74
CA ARG A 195 15.21 12.12 -17.13
C ARG A 195 15.14 13.54 -17.69
N GLY A 196 14.17 13.77 -18.55
CA GLY A 196 13.95 15.06 -19.21
C GLY A 196 13.06 16.02 -18.45
N PHE A 197 12.68 15.75 -17.20
CA PHE A 197 11.69 16.54 -16.45
C PHE A 197 12.12 18.02 -16.33
N ILE A 198 11.21 18.91 -16.76
CA ILE A 198 11.36 20.36 -16.65
C ILE A 198 10.37 20.90 -15.62
N ARG A 199 9.08 20.67 -15.81
CA ARG A 199 7.96 21.14 -14.97
C ARG A 199 6.78 20.17 -15.08
N ALA A 200 5.88 20.24 -14.09
CA ALA A 200 4.57 19.62 -14.15
C ALA A 200 3.48 20.69 -14.17
N GLU A 201 2.56 20.61 -15.12
CA GLU A 201 1.30 21.36 -15.05
C GLU A 201 0.31 20.53 -14.24
N THR A 202 -0.21 21.08 -13.15
CA THR A 202 -1.07 20.34 -12.22
C THR A 202 -2.35 21.08 -11.91
N CYS A 203 -3.46 20.35 -11.79
CA CYS A 203 -4.68 20.80 -11.13
C CYS A 203 -5.25 19.64 -10.31
N SER A 204 -6.12 19.92 -9.34
CA SER A 204 -6.81 18.85 -8.62
C SER A 204 -7.95 18.25 -9.47
N TYR A 205 -8.29 17.00 -9.17
CA TYR A 205 -9.46 16.33 -9.75
C TYR A 205 -10.74 17.15 -9.57
N ASP A 206 -10.98 17.68 -8.38
CA ASP A 206 -12.18 18.49 -8.08
C ASP A 206 -12.27 19.75 -8.96
N HIS A 207 -11.14 20.42 -9.20
CA HIS A 207 -11.10 21.57 -10.11
C HIS A 207 -11.42 21.18 -11.56
N LEU A 208 -10.90 20.04 -12.01
CA LEU A 208 -11.19 19.54 -13.37
C LEU A 208 -12.67 19.25 -13.56
N ILE A 209 -13.28 18.53 -12.62
CA ILE A 209 -14.70 18.17 -12.68
C ILE A 209 -15.59 19.39 -12.56
N SER A 210 -15.30 20.30 -11.62
CA SER A 210 -16.09 21.53 -11.43
C SER A 210 -16.03 22.46 -12.63
N ALA A 211 -14.87 22.58 -13.29
CA ALA A 211 -14.69 23.42 -14.47
C ALA A 211 -15.25 22.78 -15.76
N GLY A 212 -15.41 21.45 -15.78
CA GLY A 212 -15.90 20.71 -16.94
C GLY A 212 -14.85 20.39 -18.01
N GLY A 213 -13.56 20.74 -17.77
CA GLY A 213 -12.48 20.41 -18.69
C GLY A 213 -11.18 21.20 -18.44
N LEU A 214 -10.06 20.67 -19.01
CA LEU A 214 -8.74 21.30 -18.85
C LEU A 214 -8.64 22.72 -19.44
N ALA A 215 -9.38 23.01 -20.50
CA ALA A 215 -9.39 24.34 -21.11
C ALA A 215 -10.01 25.37 -20.15
N GLU A 216 -11.06 25.00 -19.46
CA GLU A 216 -11.77 25.82 -18.49
C GLU A 216 -10.90 26.03 -17.22
N VAL A 217 -10.26 24.98 -16.72
CA VAL A 217 -9.29 25.06 -15.60
C VAL A 217 -8.18 26.07 -15.92
N LYS A 218 -7.66 26.09 -17.17
CA LYS A 218 -6.66 27.06 -17.60
C LYS A 218 -7.19 28.50 -17.63
N LYS A 219 -8.43 28.70 -18.09
CA LYS A 219 -9.07 30.03 -18.13
C LYS A 219 -9.30 30.61 -16.72
N GLU A 220 -9.59 29.73 -15.76
CA GLU A 220 -9.80 30.08 -14.35
C GLU A 220 -8.50 30.28 -13.56
N ASN A 221 -7.33 30.11 -14.20
CA ASN A 221 -6.00 30.14 -13.57
C ASN A 221 -5.80 29.10 -12.44
N ASN A 222 -6.54 28.00 -12.47
CA ASN A 222 -6.44 26.89 -11.53
C ASN A 222 -5.38 25.86 -11.95
N MET A 223 -4.73 26.02 -13.11
CA MET A 223 -3.59 25.24 -13.56
C MET A 223 -2.30 25.81 -12.96
N ARG A 224 -1.63 25.01 -12.13
CA ARG A 224 -0.36 25.38 -11.49
C ARG A 224 0.81 24.83 -12.30
N LEU A 225 1.95 25.53 -12.25
CA LEU A 225 3.18 25.09 -12.89
C LEU A 225 4.21 24.76 -11.79
N GLU A 226 4.39 23.47 -11.54
CA GLU A 226 5.15 22.96 -10.42
C GLU A 226 6.56 22.51 -10.82
N GLY A 227 7.49 22.62 -9.86
CA GLY A 227 8.90 22.25 -10.06
C GLY A 227 9.23 20.85 -9.55
N LYS A 228 10.54 20.52 -9.55
CA LYS A 228 11.08 19.22 -9.15
C LYS A 228 10.80 18.84 -7.69
N GLN A 229 10.57 19.84 -6.83
CA GLN A 229 10.31 19.64 -5.40
C GLN A 229 8.81 19.55 -5.06
N TYR A 230 7.95 19.55 -6.06
CA TYR A 230 6.52 19.40 -5.86
C TYR A 230 6.20 17.97 -5.43
N GLU A 231 5.60 17.84 -4.26
CA GLU A 231 5.06 16.58 -3.76
C GLU A 231 3.68 16.34 -4.40
N VAL A 232 3.57 15.26 -5.15
CA VAL A 232 2.34 14.87 -5.84
C VAL A 232 1.28 14.49 -4.81
N LYS A 233 0.06 14.99 -5.03
CA LYS A 233 -1.08 14.72 -4.17
C LYS A 233 -2.01 13.70 -4.81
N ASP A 234 -2.76 13.00 -3.96
CA ASP A 234 -3.82 12.12 -4.43
C ASP A 234 -4.86 12.89 -5.24
N GLY A 235 -5.23 12.35 -6.40
CA GLY A 235 -6.16 13.00 -7.32
C GLY A 235 -5.59 14.16 -8.15
N ASP A 236 -4.27 14.41 -8.12
CA ASP A 236 -3.68 15.40 -9.02
C ASP A 236 -3.83 14.98 -10.48
N ILE A 237 -4.25 15.92 -11.33
CA ILE A 237 -4.18 15.79 -12.80
C ILE A 237 -2.84 16.39 -13.22
N ILE A 238 -1.98 15.59 -13.84
CA ILE A 238 -0.60 16.01 -14.14
C ILE A 238 -0.30 15.90 -15.64
N ASN A 239 0.25 16.96 -16.22
CA ASN A 239 0.86 16.96 -17.54
C ASN A 239 2.35 17.32 -17.43
N ILE A 240 3.22 16.42 -17.85
CA ILE A 240 4.67 16.56 -17.72
C ILE A 240 5.23 17.33 -18.92
N ARG A 241 5.93 18.44 -18.62
CA ARG A 241 6.77 19.16 -19.57
C ARG A 241 8.21 18.65 -19.45
N PHE A 242 8.73 18.10 -20.52
CA PHE A 242 10.05 17.50 -20.56
C PHE A 242 10.82 17.89 -21.83
N SER A 243 12.12 17.69 -21.79
CA SER A 243 13.02 17.78 -22.95
C SER A 243 13.95 16.58 -22.91
N VAL A 244 14.06 15.87 -24.01
CA VAL A 244 15.01 14.76 -24.20
C VAL A 244 16.24 15.26 -24.91
#